data_6fa43b596265d28bff3f46a33107d4d5
#
_entry.id   6fa43b596265d28bff3f46a33107d4d5
#
_cell.length_a   1.000
_cell.length_b   1.000
_cell.length_c   1.000
_cell.angle_alpha   90.00
_cell.angle_beta   90.00
_cell.angle_gamma   90.00
#
_symmetry.space_group_name_H-M   'P 1'
#
loop_
_entity.id
_entity.type
_entity.pdbx_description
1 polymer ?
#
loop_
_entity_poly.entity_id
_entity_poly.type
_entity_poly.pdbx_seq_one_letter_code
_entity_poly.pdbx_strand_id
1 'polypeptide(L)'
;MKEASILIIHQGALGDVVATFPALLRLKKLYGSMAIICQSNIGQLARELDIVDNWFPLEAAAFATLYSGQIDPIVKDILRSYRKIILFSRSHLLEKTIYSISEHDIYRIQPRPDLGQKIHVTQHILSNLVRHRLLEKSNKDTGIPLSLSIHGDRRSPQYDPLKIMIHPGSGSRKKCWPISNFVKVASSIKANGKKVEFIFGPAEYDLCDILLNSKRVSAKVHRLDKLKELAKMLKTAGGFIGNDSGVSHLAAFIGLPTVAVFGPSDPKTWQPMGRAVTVVRPDLECSPCFETGTVGCEEIECFGRIFPEDVLAAICGLVG
;
A
#
# COMPACT_ATOMS: atom_id res chain seq x y z
N MET A 1 6.46 -24.91 -19.82
CA MET A 1 7.52 -24.89 -18.78
C MET A 1 7.48 -23.53 -18.13
N LYS A 2 7.26 -23.45 -16.81
CA LYS A 2 7.40 -22.17 -16.09
C LYS A 2 8.87 -21.76 -16.13
N GLU A 3 9.15 -20.61 -16.75
CA GLU A 3 10.50 -20.08 -16.83
C GLU A 3 10.99 -19.57 -15.48
N ALA A 4 12.28 -19.62 -15.32
CA ALA A 4 13.22 -18.96 -14.41
C ALA A 4 12.68 -18.34 -13.10
N SER A 5 13.39 -18.55 -12.04
CA SER A 5 13.18 -17.85 -10.74
C SER A 5 13.48 -16.35 -10.85
N ILE A 6 12.68 -15.54 -10.16
CA ILE A 6 12.81 -14.07 -10.13
C ILE A 6 12.91 -13.55 -8.70
N LEU A 7 13.84 -12.63 -8.47
CA LEU A 7 14.01 -11.93 -7.20
C LEU A 7 13.59 -10.48 -7.35
N ILE A 8 12.73 -10.02 -6.48
CA ILE A 8 12.32 -8.63 -6.36
C ILE A 8 13.08 -7.99 -5.21
N ILE A 9 13.66 -6.81 -5.40
CA ILE A 9 14.25 -6.01 -4.32
C ILE A 9 13.48 -4.70 -4.23
N HIS A 10 12.82 -4.46 -3.09
CA HIS A 10 11.98 -3.28 -2.90
C HIS A 10 12.18 -2.65 -1.53
N GLN A 11 12.67 -1.40 -1.49
CA GLN A 11 13.02 -0.68 -0.27
C GLN A 11 11.91 0.27 0.24
N GLY A 12 10.80 0.35 -0.50
CA GLY A 12 9.70 1.26 -0.19
C GLY A 12 8.89 0.88 1.05
N ALA A 13 8.09 1.83 1.51
CA ALA A 13 7.10 1.62 2.56
C ALA A 13 5.92 0.75 2.05
N LEU A 14 5.00 0.40 2.95
CA LEU A 14 3.85 -0.47 2.65
C LEU A 14 3.08 -0.03 1.39
N GLY A 15 2.76 1.26 1.26
CA GLY A 15 2.00 1.77 0.11
C GLY A 15 2.73 1.59 -1.22
N ASP A 16 4.03 1.86 -1.25
CA ASP A 16 4.87 1.66 -2.45
C ASP A 16 4.89 0.18 -2.87
N VAL A 17 5.07 -0.73 -1.90
CA VAL A 17 5.14 -2.17 -2.21
C VAL A 17 3.78 -2.71 -2.60
N VAL A 18 2.69 -2.33 -1.92
CA VAL A 18 1.33 -2.76 -2.30
C VAL A 18 0.96 -2.26 -3.69
N ALA A 19 1.38 -1.05 -4.08
CA ALA A 19 1.17 -0.53 -5.43
C ALA A 19 1.90 -1.36 -6.52
N THR A 20 2.91 -2.16 -6.15
CA THR A 20 3.57 -3.11 -7.07
C THR A 20 2.87 -4.46 -7.16
N PHE A 21 2.03 -4.83 -6.19
CA PHE A 21 1.41 -6.17 -6.12
C PHE A 21 0.66 -6.57 -7.41
N PRO A 22 -0.11 -5.68 -8.08
CA PRO A 22 -0.73 -6.03 -9.36
C PRO A 22 0.27 -6.48 -10.43
N ALA A 23 1.45 -5.85 -10.45
CA ALA A 23 2.53 -6.21 -11.37
C ALA A 23 3.19 -7.54 -10.96
N LEU A 24 3.43 -7.74 -9.65
CA LEU A 24 4.01 -8.98 -9.13
C LEU A 24 3.10 -10.19 -9.40
N LEU A 25 1.79 -10.04 -9.27
CA LEU A 25 0.84 -11.10 -9.63
C LEU A 25 0.91 -11.50 -11.11
N ARG A 26 1.13 -10.53 -12.01
CA ARG A 26 1.33 -10.82 -13.43
C ARG A 26 2.65 -11.55 -13.67
N LEU A 27 3.72 -11.10 -13.02
CA LEU A 27 5.03 -11.78 -13.08
C LEU A 27 4.94 -13.20 -12.54
N LYS A 28 4.25 -13.43 -11.41
CA LYS A 28 4.09 -14.77 -10.80
C LYS A 28 3.42 -15.77 -11.75
N LYS A 29 2.56 -15.31 -12.65
CA LYS A 29 1.94 -16.19 -13.66
C LYS A 29 2.94 -16.67 -14.73
N LEU A 30 3.97 -15.89 -14.98
CA LEU A 30 4.97 -16.15 -16.03
C LEU A 30 6.19 -16.91 -15.50
N TYR A 31 6.58 -16.61 -14.24
CA TYR A 31 7.79 -17.18 -13.63
C TYR A 31 7.46 -18.34 -12.69
N GLY A 32 8.41 -19.28 -12.56
CA GLY A 32 8.22 -20.51 -11.78
C GLY A 32 8.28 -20.30 -10.28
N SER A 33 9.16 -19.37 -9.82
CA SER A 33 9.36 -19.05 -8.42
C SER A 33 9.68 -17.57 -8.29
N MET A 34 9.11 -16.90 -7.30
CA MET A 34 9.33 -15.49 -7.03
C MET A 34 9.58 -15.24 -5.54
N ALA A 35 10.66 -14.50 -5.25
CA ALA A 35 10.94 -14.01 -3.91
C ALA A 35 11.07 -12.49 -3.86
N ILE A 36 10.96 -11.93 -2.66
CA ILE A 36 11.14 -10.50 -2.42
C ILE A 36 12.11 -10.23 -1.27
N ILE A 37 13.04 -9.30 -1.46
CA ILE A 37 13.81 -8.66 -0.40
C ILE A 37 13.11 -7.34 -0.08
N CYS A 38 12.53 -7.22 1.11
CA CYS A 38 11.83 -6.02 1.60
C CYS A 38 11.76 -6.03 3.13
N GLN A 39 11.11 -5.04 3.73
CA GLN A 39 10.87 -5.04 5.18
C GLN A 39 10.10 -6.29 5.62
N SER A 40 10.48 -6.91 6.74
CA SER A 40 9.96 -8.18 7.26
C SER A 40 8.43 -8.24 7.31
N ASN A 41 7.78 -7.22 7.86
CA ASN A 41 6.32 -7.19 7.95
C ASN A 41 5.64 -7.20 6.57
N ILE A 42 6.24 -6.53 5.59
CA ILE A 42 5.73 -6.48 4.21
C ILE A 42 5.99 -7.82 3.50
N GLY A 43 7.16 -8.42 3.70
CA GLY A 43 7.48 -9.74 3.14
C GLY A 43 6.56 -10.84 3.66
N GLN A 44 6.29 -10.85 4.97
CA GLN A 44 5.31 -11.76 5.58
C GLN A 44 3.91 -11.56 5.00
N LEU A 45 3.48 -10.30 4.82
CA LEU A 45 2.21 -9.97 4.20
C LEU A 45 2.15 -10.47 2.74
N ALA A 46 3.17 -10.19 1.95
CA ALA A 46 3.22 -10.59 0.54
C ALA A 46 3.14 -12.13 0.38
N ARG A 47 3.79 -12.89 1.26
CA ARG A 47 3.67 -14.35 1.30
C ARG A 47 2.28 -14.82 1.75
N GLU A 48 1.70 -14.22 2.78
CA GLU A 48 0.34 -14.54 3.27
C GLU A 48 -0.74 -14.29 2.21
N LEU A 49 -0.51 -13.29 1.35
CA LEU A 49 -1.40 -12.95 0.22
C LEU A 49 -1.08 -13.72 -1.07
N ASP A 50 -0.15 -14.66 -1.01
CA ASP A 50 0.31 -15.44 -2.17
C ASP A 50 0.84 -14.57 -3.34
N ILE A 51 1.42 -13.41 -3.02
CA ILE A 51 2.09 -12.54 -4.00
C ILE A 51 3.45 -13.10 -4.37
N VAL A 52 4.19 -13.61 -3.38
CA VAL A 52 5.51 -14.22 -3.54
C VAL A 52 5.56 -15.58 -2.84
N ASP A 53 6.49 -16.43 -3.26
CA ASP A 53 6.69 -17.74 -2.67
C ASP A 53 7.62 -17.68 -1.45
N ASN A 54 8.56 -16.73 -1.46
CA ASN A 54 9.50 -16.51 -0.36
C ASN A 54 9.82 -15.03 -0.17
N TRP A 55 10.43 -14.68 0.96
CA TRP A 55 10.87 -13.33 1.25
C TRP A 55 12.13 -13.33 2.13
N PHE A 56 12.89 -12.23 2.06
CA PHE A 56 14.09 -12.00 2.86
C PHE A 56 14.02 -10.63 3.53
N PRO A 57 14.42 -10.51 4.81
CA PRO A 57 14.33 -9.28 5.60
C PRO A 57 15.41 -8.27 5.18
N LEU A 58 15.02 -7.19 4.52
CA LEU A 58 15.94 -6.14 4.07
C LEU A 58 16.75 -5.51 5.23
N GLU A 59 16.16 -5.44 6.41
CA GLU A 59 16.76 -4.90 7.63
C GLU A 59 17.76 -5.85 8.31
N ALA A 60 17.90 -7.08 7.87
CA ALA A 60 18.92 -7.98 8.41
C ALA A 60 20.33 -7.45 8.07
N ALA A 61 21.25 -7.54 9.03
CA ALA A 61 22.61 -7.02 8.92
C ALA A 61 23.34 -7.48 7.65
N ALA A 62 23.11 -8.72 7.20
CA ALA A 62 23.67 -9.26 5.98
C ALA A 62 23.33 -8.40 4.75
N PHE A 63 22.09 -7.89 4.62
CA PHE A 63 21.68 -7.05 3.49
C PHE A 63 22.20 -5.62 3.54
N ALA A 64 22.58 -5.10 4.73
CA ALA A 64 23.28 -3.82 4.85
C ALA A 64 24.62 -3.83 4.09
N THR A 65 25.22 -5.00 3.92
CA THR A 65 26.48 -5.19 3.20
C THR A 65 26.39 -4.83 1.71
N LEU A 66 25.20 -4.79 1.13
CA LEU A 66 24.95 -4.31 -0.24
C LEU A 66 25.40 -2.84 -0.45
N TYR A 67 25.59 -2.09 0.63
CA TYR A 67 26.01 -0.68 0.61
C TYR A 67 27.45 -0.46 1.09
N SER A 68 28.12 -1.50 1.62
CA SER A 68 29.46 -1.37 2.25
C SER A 68 30.61 -1.82 1.36
N GLY A 69 30.32 -2.40 0.19
CA GLY A 69 31.33 -2.92 -0.75
C GLY A 69 31.89 -4.31 -0.40
N GLN A 70 31.73 -4.79 0.83
CA GLN A 70 32.04 -6.18 1.22
C GLN A 70 30.74 -6.93 1.47
N ILE A 71 30.33 -7.75 0.50
CA ILE A 71 29.02 -8.37 0.52
C ILE A 71 29.06 -9.71 1.22
N ASP A 72 28.14 -9.88 2.16
CA ASP A 72 27.93 -11.10 2.92
C ASP A 72 27.76 -12.31 1.97
N PRO A 73 28.43 -13.45 2.24
CA PRO A 73 28.30 -14.67 1.41
C PRO A 73 26.86 -15.14 1.24
N ILE A 74 26.02 -15.07 2.29
CA ILE A 74 24.60 -15.47 2.22
C ILE A 74 23.85 -14.61 1.22
N VAL A 75 24.12 -13.28 1.21
CA VAL A 75 23.49 -12.37 0.25
C VAL A 75 23.94 -12.67 -1.17
N LYS A 76 25.23 -13.00 -1.38
CA LYS A 76 25.74 -13.42 -2.69
C LYS A 76 25.02 -14.67 -3.18
N ASP A 77 24.85 -15.68 -2.31
CA ASP A 77 24.20 -16.94 -2.65
C ASP A 77 22.72 -16.72 -2.98
N ILE A 78 22.02 -15.87 -2.20
CA ILE A 78 20.63 -15.50 -2.50
C ILE A 78 20.56 -14.82 -3.88
N LEU A 79 21.38 -13.81 -4.16
CA LEU A 79 21.35 -13.09 -5.43
C LEU A 79 21.65 -14.02 -6.64
N ARG A 80 22.58 -14.96 -6.48
CA ARG A 80 22.96 -15.93 -7.52
C ARG A 80 21.93 -17.05 -7.74
N SER A 81 21.07 -17.31 -6.77
CA SER A 81 20.06 -18.37 -6.88
C SER A 81 18.87 -18.00 -7.77
N TYR A 82 18.73 -16.73 -8.18
CA TYR A 82 17.65 -16.25 -9.03
C TYR A 82 18.19 -15.79 -10.39
N ARG A 83 17.57 -16.23 -11.48
CA ARG A 83 18.00 -15.91 -12.84
C ARG A 83 17.69 -14.47 -13.27
N LYS A 84 16.71 -13.82 -12.66
CA LYS A 84 16.35 -12.44 -12.95
C LYS A 84 16.19 -11.69 -11.65
N ILE A 85 16.68 -10.45 -11.63
CA ILE A 85 16.54 -9.55 -10.47
C ILE A 85 15.85 -8.27 -10.92
N ILE A 86 14.71 -7.93 -10.30
CA ILE A 86 14.06 -6.64 -10.48
C ILE A 86 14.32 -5.79 -9.25
N LEU A 87 15.02 -4.68 -9.47
CA LEU A 87 15.39 -3.74 -8.43
C LEU A 87 14.51 -2.50 -8.50
N PHE A 88 13.59 -2.33 -7.56
CA PHE A 88 12.82 -1.10 -7.38
C PHE A 88 13.63 -0.11 -6.54
N SER A 89 14.46 0.70 -7.21
CA SER A 89 15.36 1.65 -6.56
C SER A 89 15.76 2.79 -7.50
N ARG A 90 16.08 3.95 -6.90
CA ARG A 90 16.75 5.06 -7.59
C ARG A 90 18.27 5.00 -7.47
N SER A 91 18.81 4.09 -6.63
CA SER A 91 20.24 3.98 -6.35
C SER A 91 20.98 3.26 -7.48
N HIS A 92 21.82 4.00 -8.20
CA HIS A 92 22.78 3.44 -9.15
C HIS A 92 23.92 2.66 -8.46
N LEU A 93 24.25 3.03 -7.20
CA LEU A 93 25.26 2.31 -6.44
C LEU A 93 24.79 0.88 -6.15
N LEU A 94 23.56 0.73 -5.67
CA LEU A 94 22.99 -0.58 -5.38
C LEU A 94 22.91 -1.45 -6.66
N GLU A 95 22.51 -0.86 -7.78
CA GLU A 95 22.50 -1.53 -9.08
C GLU A 95 23.89 -2.05 -9.44
N LYS A 96 24.92 -1.19 -9.40
CA LYS A 96 26.33 -1.57 -9.69
C LYS A 96 26.82 -2.68 -8.75
N THR A 97 26.48 -2.58 -7.46
CA THR A 97 26.86 -3.58 -6.47
C THR A 97 26.26 -4.94 -6.81
N ILE A 98 24.98 -5.00 -7.19
CA ILE A 98 24.31 -6.25 -7.57
C ILE A 98 24.92 -6.81 -8.86
N TYR A 99 25.21 -5.95 -9.85
CA TYR A 99 25.90 -6.36 -11.10
C TYR A 99 27.28 -6.99 -10.87
N SER A 100 28.01 -6.52 -9.85
CA SER A 100 29.33 -7.08 -9.54
C SER A 100 29.29 -8.48 -8.93
N ILE A 101 28.10 -8.96 -8.53
CA ILE A 101 27.92 -10.23 -7.83
C ILE A 101 27.19 -11.24 -8.70
N SER A 102 26.23 -10.78 -9.47
CA SER A 102 25.31 -11.61 -10.23
C SER A 102 25.62 -11.52 -11.72
N GLU A 103 25.80 -12.66 -12.37
CA GLU A 103 25.94 -12.78 -13.84
C GLU A 103 24.57 -12.78 -14.53
N HIS A 104 23.50 -12.52 -13.77
CA HIS A 104 22.12 -12.63 -14.24
C HIS A 104 21.54 -11.29 -14.70
N ASP A 105 20.41 -11.34 -15.39
CA ASP A 105 19.70 -10.16 -15.86
C ASP A 105 19.19 -9.32 -14.68
N ILE A 106 19.63 -8.07 -14.60
CA ILE A 106 19.20 -7.11 -13.60
C ILE A 106 18.42 -5.98 -14.27
N TYR A 107 17.23 -5.71 -13.76
CA TYR A 107 16.33 -4.69 -14.25
C TYR A 107 16.05 -3.67 -13.16
N ARG A 108 16.64 -2.46 -13.28
CA ARG A 108 16.33 -1.37 -12.35
C ARG A 108 15.11 -0.60 -12.83
N ILE A 109 14.12 -0.50 -11.96
CA ILE A 109 12.88 0.24 -12.18
C ILE A 109 12.78 1.32 -11.12
N GLN A 110 12.50 2.55 -11.52
CA GLN A 110 12.19 3.60 -10.55
C GLN A 110 10.87 3.24 -9.85
N PRO A 111 10.83 3.23 -8.49
CA PRO A 111 9.63 2.82 -7.74
C PRO A 111 8.46 3.79 -7.86
N ARG A 112 8.72 5.02 -8.30
CA ARG A 112 7.75 6.11 -8.43
C ARG A 112 7.99 6.88 -9.73
N PRO A 113 6.94 7.43 -10.35
CA PRO A 113 7.10 8.32 -11.50
C PRO A 113 7.91 9.58 -11.11
N ASP A 114 8.51 10.23 -12.09
CA ASP A 114 9.18 11.49 -11.87
C ASP A 114 8.18 12.62 -11.57
N LEU A 115 8.65 13.65 -10.86
CA LEU A 115 7.84 14.84 -10.58
C LEU A 115 7.30 15.43 -11.89
N GLY A 116 6.00 15.70 -11.93
CA GLY A 116 5.31 16.23 -13.12
C GLY A 116 4.74 15.17 -14.07
N GLN A 117 5.11 13.90 -13.95
CA GLN A 117 4.44 12.83 -14.67
C GLN A 117 3.08 12.53 -14.01
N LYS A 118 1.99 12.87 -14.71
CA LYS A 118 0.61 12.63 -14.23
C LYS A 118 0.16 11.19 -14.51
N ILE A 119 0.94 10.22 -14.05
CA ILE A 119 0.68 8.79 -14.22
C ILE A 119 0.56 8.12 -12.86
N HIS A 120 -0.36 7.18 -12.74
CA HIS A 120 -0.53 6.38 -11.53
C HIS A 120 0.70 5.48 -11.30
N VAL A 121 1.15 5.36 -10.03
CA VAL A 121 2.35 4.58 -9.66
C VAL A 121 2.31 3.14 -10.16
N THR A 122 1.18 2.45 -10.02
CA THR A 122 1.02 1.07 -10.54
C THR A 122 1.16 1.00 -12.06
N GLN A 123 0.61 1.98 -12.78
CA GLN A 123 0.72 2.05 -14.24
C GLN A 123 2.15 2.37 -14.68
N HIS A 124 2.84 3.25 -13.95
CA HIS A 124 4.27 3.52 -14.16
C HIS A 124 5.10 2.23 -14.04
N ILE A 125 4.87 1.44 -12.98
CA ILE A 125 5.57 0.17 -12.75
C ILE A 125 5.29 -0.82 -13.89
N LEU A 126 4.01 -1.03 -14.25
CA LEU A 126 3.62 -1.93 -15.34
C LEU A 126 4.25 -1.52 -16.67
N SER A 127 4.23 -0.22 -16.99
CA SER A 127 4.82 0.30 -18.23
C SER A 127 6.33 0.06 -18.30
N ASN A 128 7.04 0.20 -17.18
CA ASN A 128 8.48 -0.10 -17.10
C ASN A 128 8.76 -1.60 -17.26
N LEU A 129 7.97 -2.48 -16.66
CA LEU A 129 8.11 -3.93 -16.85
C LEU A 129 7.88 -4.35 -18.30
N VAL A 130 6.90 -3.73 -18.98
CA VAL A 130 6.68 -3.96 -20.42
C VAL A 130 7.86 -3.43 -21.24
N ARG A 131 8.40 -2.25 -20.94
CA ARG A 131 9.58 -1.68 -21.60
C ARG A 131 10.80 -2.61 -21.48
N HIS A 132 10.99 -3.24 -20.35
CA HIS A 132 12.04 -4.23 -20.12
C HIS A 132 11.71 -5.63 -20.65
N ARG A 133 10.57 -5.81 -21.34
CA ARG A 133 10.11 -7.11 -21.88
C ARG A 133 9.93 -8.19 -20.81
N LEU A 134 9.68 -7.78 -19.57
CA LEU A 134 9.35 -8.69 -18.47
C LEU A 134 7.86 -9.03 -18.41
N LEU A 135 7.03 -8.17 -19.00
CA LEU A 135 5.59 -8.39 -19.21
C LEU A 135 5.23 -8.05 -20.66
N GLU A 136 4.23 -8.75 -21.18
CA GLU A 136 3.61 -8.38 -22.45
C GLU A 136 2.64 -7.21 -22.27
N LYS A 137 2.55 -6.35 -23.30
CA LYS A 137 1.55 -5.30 -23.36
C LYS A 137 0.16 -5.94 -23.48
N SER A 138 -0.70 -5.72 -22.53
CA SER A 138 -2.08 -6.21 -22.58
C SER A 138 -3.01 -5.09 -23.05
N ASN A 139 -3.90 -5.41 -23.99
CA ASN A 139 -4.95 -4.49 -24.43
C ASN A 139 -5.96 -4.16 -23.29
N LYS A 140 -5.91 -4.90 -22.16
CA LYS A 140 -6.70 -4.69 -20.96
C LYS A 140 -6.00 -3.78 -19.94
N ASP A 141 -4.80 -3.27 -20.23
CA ASP A 141 -4.04 -2.41 -19.33
C ASP A 141 -4.57 -0.96 -19.26
N THR A 142 -5.65 -0.67 -19.96
CA THR A 142 -6.37 0.61 -19.87
C THR A 142 -7.24 0.65 -18.61
N GLY A 143 -6.59 0.74 -17.45
CA GLY A 143 -7.21 1.32 -16.27
C GLY A 143 -7.89 0.41 -15.26
N ILE A 144 -7.78 -0.91 -15.31
CA ILE A 144 -8.44 -1.75 -14.30
C ILE A 144 -7.39 -2.46 -13.45
N PRO A 145 -7.44 -2.21 -12.13
CA PRO A 145 -6.65 -2.95 -11.19
C PRO A 145 -7.07 -4.42 -11.24
N LEU A 146 -6.09 -5.28 -11.40
CA LEU A 146 -6.20 -6.64 -10.91
C LEU A 146 -6.28 -6.56 -9.36
N SER A 147 -7.43 -6.13 -8.85
CA SER A 147 -7.74 -6.48 -7.48
C SER A 147 -7.68 -7.99 -7.43
N LEU A 148 -6.89 -8.53 -6.53
CA LEU A 148 -7.11 -9.90 -6.13
C LEU A 148 -8.60 -9.97 -5.82
N SER A 149 -9.31 -10.87 -6.48
CA SER A 149 -10.65 -11.28 -6.04
C SER A 149 -10.51 -12.10 -4.75
N ILE A 150 -9.62 -11.67 -3.87
CA ILE A 150 -9.60 -12.07 -2.49
C ILE A 150 -10.62 -11.15 -1.80
N HIS A 151 -11.86 -11.22 -2.27
CA HIS A 151 -12.92 -10.98 -1.34
C HIS A 151 -12.63 -11.96 -0.21
N GLY A 152 -12.43 -11.44 1.00
CA GLY A 152 -12.54 -12.26 2.18
C GLY A 152 -13.74 -13.13 1.89
N ASP A 153 -13.58 -14.43 2.04
CA ASP A 153 -14.63 -15.36 1.67
C ASP A 153 -15.91 -14.85 2.33
N ARG A 154 -16.79 -14.24 1.52
CA ARG A 154 -18.06 -13.68 2.00
C ARG A 154 -18.94 -14.77 2.64
N ARG A 155 -18.54 -16.03 2.48
CA ARG A 155 -19.08 -17.20 3.15
C ARG A 155 -18.39 -17.49 4.48
N SER A 156 -17.26 -16.80 4.79
CA SER A 156 -16.59 -16.94 6.08
C SER A 156 -17.53 -16.51 7.20
N PRO A 157 -17.70 -17.31 8.26
CA PRO A 157 -18.51 -16.93 9.44
C PRO A 157 -18.00 -15.64 10.12
N GLN A 158 -16.77 -15.23 9.83
CA GLN A 158 -16.16 -14.01 10.38
C GLN A 158 -16.47 -12.75 9.55
N TYR A 159 -16.99 -12.90 8.33
CA TYR A 159 -17.34 -11.75 7.50
C TYR A 159 -18.60 -11.06 8.00
N ASP A 160 -18.48 -9.76 8.25
CA ASP A 160 -19.58 -8.92 8.68
C ASP A 160 -19.75 -7.74 7.71
N PRO A 161 -20.78 -7.76 6.83
CA PRO A 161 -21.00 -6.71 5.85
C PRO A 161 -21.34 -5.36 6.49
N LEU A 162 -21.81 -5.36 7.73
CA LEU A 162 -22.15 -4.14 8.47
C LEU A 162 -20.95 -3.53 9.19
N LYS A 163 -19.81 -4.20 9.19
CA LYS A 163 -18.61 -3.73 9.86
C LYS A 163 -17.78 -2.81 8.97
N ILE A 164 -17.55 -1.59 9.43
CA ILE A 164 -16.67 -0.60 8.79
C ILE A 164 -15.42 -0.45 9.64
N MET A 165 -14.27 -0.63 9.01
CA MET A 165 -12.97 -0.40 9.65
C MET A 165 -12.44 0.99 9.33
N ILE A 166 -11.89 1.67 10.34
CA ILE A 166 -11.34 3.02 10.22
C ILE A 166 -9.88 3.01 10.65
N HIS A 167 -9.00 3.49 9.77
CA HIS A 167 -7.58 3.71 10.05
C HIS A 167 -7.24 5.20 9.91
N PRO A 168 -7.13 5.96 11.01
CA PRO A 168 -6.92 7.41 10.97
C PRO A 168 -5.45 7.80 10.78
N GLY A 169 -4.54 6.82 10.67
CA GLY A 169 -3.11 7.03 10.50
C GLY A 169 -2.67 7.18 9.04
N SER A 170 -1.41 7.58 8.88
CA SER A 170 -0.68 7.57 7.61
C SER A 170 0.82 7.58 7.89
N GLY A 171 1.64 7.25 6.88
CA GLY A 171 3.10 7.34 6.94
C GLY A 171 3.66 8.76 7.14
N SER A 172 2.81 9.78 7.12
CA SER A 172 3.16 11.16 7.44
C SER A 172 2.00 11.84 8.15
N ARG A 173 2.28 12.57 9.24
CA ARG A 173 1.25 13.36 9.95
C ARG A 173 0.61 14.43 9.04
N LYS A 174 1.34 14.92 8.03
CA LYS A 174 0.82 15.87 7.02
C LYS A 174 -0.27 15.27 6.13
N LYS A 175 -0.43 13.96 6.12
CA LYS A 175 -1.47 13.24 5.38
C LYS A 175 -2.62 12.76 6.27
N CYS A 176 -2.61 13.08 7.55
CA CYS A 176 -3.64 12.63 8.50
C CYS A 176 -4.75 13.67 8.62
N TRP A 177 -5.94 13.28 8.16
CA TRP A 177 -7.16 14.02 8.46
C TRP A 177 -7.41 14.00 9.98
N PRO A 178 -7.89 15.10 10.61
CA PRO A 178 -8.07 15.16 12.03
C PRO A 178 -8.89 14.00 12.60
N ILE A 179 -8.38 13.35 13.66
CA ILE A 179 -9.04 12.18 14.27
C ILE A 179 -10.46 12.49 14.77
N SER A 180 -10.72 13.74 15.17
CA SER A 180 -12.05 14.21 15.59
C SER A 180 -13.09 14.05 14.48
N ASN A 181 -12.70 14.18 13.21
CA ASN A 181 -13.58 14.02 12.07
C ASN A 181 -13.86 12.54 11.80
N PHE A 182 -12.87 11.64 11.93
CA PHE A 182 -13.10 10.19 11.92
C PHE A 182 -14.08 9.77 13.02
N VAL A 183 -14.00 10.38 14.19
CA VAL A 183 -14.94 10.15 15.32
C VAL A 183 -16.36 10.54 14.93
N LYS A 184 -16.55 11.71 14.29
CA LYS A 184 -17.89 12.15 13.81
C LYS A 184 -18.44 11.16 12.78
N VAL A 185 -17.62 10.77 11.79
CA VAL A 185 -18.01 9.75 10.77
C VAL A 185 -18.40 8.43 11.44
N ALA A 186 -17.59 7.95 12.40
CA ALA A 186 -17.86 6.72 13.16
C ALA A 186 -19.21 6.78 13.90
N SER A 187 -19.51 7.91 14.53
CA SER A 187 -20.77 8.13 15.23
C SER A 187 -21.98 8.06 14.30
N SER A 188 -21.88 8.71 13.12
CA SER A 188 -22.94 8.69 12.11
C SER A 188 -23.13 7.30 11.50
N ILE A 189 -22.05 6.56 11.22
CA ILE A 189 -22.13 5.17 10.74
C ILE A 189 -22.85 4.28 11.75
N LYS A 190 -22.55 4.43 13.04
CA LYS A 190 -23.21 3.68 14.11
C LYS A 190 -24.69 4.06 14.26
N ALA A 191 -25.04 5.33 14.15
CA ALA A 191 -26.44 5.77 14.15
C ALA A 191 -27.24 5.15 13.01
N ASN A 192 -26.60 4.81 11.88
CA ASN A 192 -27.17 4.09 10.75
C ASN A 192 -27.14 2.56 10.91
N GLY A 193 -26.95 2.03 12.12
CA GLY A 193 -27.03 0.60 12.44
C GLY A 193 -25.83 -0.24 12.02
N LYS A 194 -24.76 0.37 11.53
CA LYS A 194 -23.52 -0.34 11.18
C LYS A 194 -22.55 -0.39 12.37
N LYS A 195 -21.59 -1.32 12.33
CA LYS A 195 -20.53 -1.48 13.33
C LYS A 195 -19.28 -0.73 12.89
N VAL A 196 -18.56 -0.12 13.83
CA VAL A 196 -17.30 0.56 13.57
C VAL A 196 -16.21 -0.01 14.46
N GLU A 197 -15.07 -0.31 13.86
CA GLU A 197 -13.84 -0.70 14.55
C GLU A 197 -12.68 0.17 14.06
N PHE A 198 -11.88 0.69 15.01
CA PHE A 198 -10.67 1.46 14.71
C PHE A 198 -9.44 0.55 14.70
N ILE A 199 -8.51 0.85 13.80
CA ILE A 199 -7.23 0.13 13.66
C ILE A 199 -6.10 1.14 13.78
N PHE A 200 -5.08 0.79 14.55
CA PHE A 200 -3.86 1.58 14.71
C PHE A 200 -2.63 0.66 14.59
N GLY A 201 -1.63 1.10 13.85
CA GLY A 201 -0.30 0.52 13.83
C GLY A 201 0.62 1.15 14.88
N PRO A 202 1.88 0.67 15.00
CA PRO A 202 2.84 1.21 15.96
C PRO A 202 3.12 2.71 15.79
N ALA A 203 3.06 3.22 14.57
CA ALA A 203 3.31 4.63 14.26
C ALA A 203 2.20 5.58 14.75
N GLU A 204 1.03 5.04 15.09
CA GLU A 204 -0.17 5.80 15.46
C GLU A 204 -0.67 5.52 16.88
N TYR A 205 0.15 4.92 17.76
CA TYR A 205 -0.28 4.60 19.12
C TYR A 205 -0.60 5.84 19.95
N ASP A 206 0.04 6.97 19.67
CA ASP A 206 -0.32 8.27 20.25
C ASP A 206 -1.75 8.71 19.86
N LEU A 207 -2.14 8.54 18.60
CA LEU A 207 -3.52 8.81 18.16
C LEU A 207 -4.52 7.84 18.77
N CYS A 208 -4.13 6.58 18.95
CA CYS A 208 -4.94 5.59 19.65
C CYS A 208 -5.23 6.00 21.11
N ASP A 209 -4.20 6.46 21.82
CA ASP A 209 -4.34 6.92 23.20
C ASP A 209 -5.23 8.17 23.30
N ILE A 210 -5.10 9.12 22.38
CA ILE A 210 -5.99 10.29 22.28
C ILE A 210 -7.45 9.83 22.08
N LEU A 211 -7.69 8.86 21.21
CA LEU A 211 -9.03 8.35 20.95
C LEU A 211 -9.64 7.69 22.20
N LEU A 212 -8.89 6.80 22.85
CA LEU A 212 -9.33 6.06 24.03
C LEU A 212 -9.63 7.00 25.21
N ASN A 213 -8.78 8.00 25.41
CA ASN A 213 -8.94 8.98 26.50
C ASN A 213 -10.11 9.94 26.27
N SER A 214 -10.51 10.17 25.01
CA SER A 214 -11.59 11.10 24.68
C SER A 214 -12.97 10.62 25.13
N LYS A 215 -13.17 9.31 25.40
CA LYS A 215 -14.45 8.67 25.72
C LYS A 215 -15.60 8.98 24.75
N ARG A 216 -15.28 9.60 23.59
CA ARG A 216 -16.27 10.08 22.60
C ARG A 216 -16.75 9.00 21.65
N VAL A 217 -16.07 7.85 21.62
CA VAL A 217 -16.40 6.75 20.69
C VAL A 217 -16.57 5.45 21.46
N SER A 218 -17.77 4.92 21.41
CA SER A 218 -18.06 3.54 21.81
C SER A 218 -17.80 2.59 20.64
N ALA A 219 -16.55 2.49 20.16
CA ALA A 219 -16.12 1.61 19.08
C ALA A 219 -14.98 0.72 19.57
N LYS A 220 -14.89 -0.48 19.00
CA LYS A 220 -13.77 -1.38 19.27
C LYS A 220 -12.50 -0.81 18.66
N VAL A 221 -11.41 -0.89 19.40
CA VAL A 221 -10.09 -0.36 18.98
C VAL A 221 -9.09 -1.50 18.97
N HIS A 222 -8.34 -1.59 17.87
CA HIS A 222 -7.31 -2.61 17.66
C HIS A 222 -5.95 -1.96 17.50
N ARG A 223 -4.96 -2.47 18.23
CA ARG A 223 -3.53 -2.18 18.03
C ARG A 223 -2.90 -3.37 17.36
N LEU A 224 -2.34 -3.18 16.18
CA LEU A 224 -1.81 -4.26 15.34
C LEU A 224 -0.36 -3.98 14.93
N ASP A 225 0.55 -4.85 15.35
CA ASP A 225 1.97 -4.75 15.00
C ASP A 225 2.31 -5.48 13.69
N LYS A 226 1.46 -6.43 13.29
CA LYS A 226 1.72 -7.31 12.15
C LYS A 226 0.76 -7.06 10.99
N LEU A 227 1.31 -6.74 9.83
CA LEU A 227 0.50 -6.48 8.63
C LEU A 227 -0.32 -7.70 8.17
N LYS A 228 0.15 -8.92 8.43
CA LYS A 228 -0.62 -10.14 8.15
C LYS A 228 -1.90 -10.25 8.99
N GLU A 229 -1.86 -9.79 10.23
CA GLU A 229 -3.03 -9.76 11.12
C GLU A 229 -4.01 -8.65 10.67
N LEU A 230 -3.48 -7.49 10.26
CA LEU A 230 -4.25 -6.44 9.64
C LEU A 230 -5.00 -6.94 8.40
N ALA A 231 -4.30 -7.63 7.48
CA ALA A 231 -4.92 -8.17 6.28
C ALA A 231 -6.04 -9.18 6.58
N LYS A 232 -5.83 -10.06 7.58
CA LYS A 232 -6.87 -11.00 8.05
C LYS A 232 -8.09 -10.26 8.59
N MET A 233 -7.87 -9.22 9.38
CA MET A 233 -8.93 -8.41 9.96
C MET A 233 -9.71 -7.64 8.88
N LEU A 234 -9.02 -7.00 7.93
CA LEU A 234 -9.65 -6.29 6.82
C LEU A 234 -10.57 -7.21 6.00
N LYS A 235 -10.19 -8.47 5.77
CA LYS A 235 -11.02 -9.47 5.05
C LYS A 235 -12.36 -9.78 5.75
N THR A 236 -12.51 -9.43 7.02
CA THR A 236 -13.74 -9.68 7.79
C THR A 236 -14.73 -8.51 7.75
N ALA A 237 -14.41 -7.40 7.08
CA ALA A 237 -15.21 -6.18 7.09
C ALA A 237 -15.97 -5.95 5.78
N GLY A 238 -17.06 -5.19 5.86
CA GLY A 238 -17.85 -4.76 4.71
C GLY A 238 -17.31 -3.48 4.05
N GLY A 239 -16.51 -2.66 4.77
CA GLY A 239 -15.95 -1.42 4.22
C GLY A 239 -14.79 -0.89 5.05
N PHE A 240 -14.07 0.07 4.45
CA PHE A 240 -12.89 0.69 5.04
C PHE A 240 -12.87 2.21 4.78
N ILE A 241 -12.42 2.96 5.77
CA ILE A 241 -12.16 4.39 5.67
C ILE A 241 -10.76 4.67 6.22
N GLY A 242 -9.94 5.42 5.47
CA GLY A 242 -8.60 5.84 5.93
C GLY A 242 -8.08 7.05 5.17
N ASN A 243 -6.87 7.47 5.52
CA ASN A 243 -6.15 8.52 4.79
C ASN A 243 -5.44 7.95 3.55
N ASP A 244 -4.77 8.80 2.78
CA ASP A 244 -3.71 8.38 1.85
C ASP A 244 -2.60 7.66 2.63
N SER A 245 -2.67 6.34 2.65
CA SER A 245 -1.80 5.48 3.45
C SER A 245 -1.63 4.08 2.84
N GLY A 246 -0.55 3.40 3.23
CA GLY A 246 -0.32 2.01 2.82
C GLY A 246 -1.44 1.05 3.26
N VAL A 247 -2.13 1.34 4.36
CA VAL A 247 -3.27 0.54 4.84
C VAL A 247 -4.47 0.69 3.91
N SER A 248 -4.74 1.91 3.41
CA SER A 248 -5.80 2.15 2.42
C SER A 248 -5.51 1.44 1.10
N HIS A 249 -4.24 1.44 0.65
CA HIS A 249 -3.82 0.65 -0.50
C HIS A 249 -4.06 -0.85 -0.30
N LEU A 250 -3.72 -1.37 0.88
CA LEU A 250 -3.93 -2.78 1.21
C LEU A 250 -5.42 -3.13 1.24
N ALA A 251 -6.27 -2.31 1.89
CA ALA A 251 -7.70 -2.52 1.96
C ALA A 251 -8.34 -2.58 0.55
N ALA A 252 -8.00 -1.63 -0.31
CA ALA A 252 -8.47 -1.60 -1.69
C ALA A 252 -7.96 -2.80 -2.50
N PHE A 253 -6.68 -3.16 -2.36
CA PHE A 253 -6.06 -4.28 -3.06
C PHE A 253 -6.70 -5.61 -2.73
N ILE A 254 -7.05 -5.88 -1.47
CA ILE A 254 -7.78 -7.09 -1.06
C ILE A 254 -9.28 -7.04 -1.42
N GLY A 255 -9.74 -5.99 -2.10
CA GLY A 255 -11.10 -5.88 -2.64
C GLY A 255 -12.14 -5.32 -1.67
N LEU A 256 -11.71 -4.74 -0.55
CA LEU A 256 -12.61 -4.10 0.40
C LEU A 256 -13.09 -2.75 -0.15
N PRO A 257 -14.42 -2.45 -0.14
CA PRO A 257 -14.93 -1.11 -0.44
C PRO A 257 -14.19 -0.07 0.42
N THR A 258 -13.51 0.87 -0.22
CA THR A 258 -12.52 1.74 0.43
C THR A 258 -12.80 3.20 0.14
N VAL A 259 -12.93 4.01 1.18
CA VAL A 259 -12.87 5.47 1.11
C VAL A 259 -11.51 5.94 1.59
N ALA A 260 -10.80 6.68 0.75
CA ALA A 260 -9.50 7.25 1.06
C ALA A 260 -9.57 8.78 1.09
N VAL A 261 -9.22 9.38 2.23
CA VAL A 261 -9.18 10.82 2.42
C VAL A 261 -7.81 11.34 1.97
N PHE A 262 -7.82 12.25 1.00
CA PHE A 262 -6.64 12.86 0.42
C PHE A 262 -6.59 14.35 0.75
N GLY A 263 -5.53 14.79 1.38
CA GLY A 263 -5.21 16.19 1.59
C GLY A 263 -4.16 16.67 0.58
N PRO A 264 -2.88 16.76 0.98
CA PRO A 264 -1.82 17.39 0.19
C PRO A 264 -1.24 16.50 -0.94
N SER A 265 -1.51 15.20 -0.97
CA SER A 265 -0.98 14.28 -1.99
C SER A 265 -1.85 14.19 -3.24
N ASP A 266 -1.23 13.81 -4.38
CA ASP A 266 -1.92 13.69 -5.66
C ASP A 266 -2.63 12.34 -5.83
N PRO A 267 -3.96 12.29 -5.81
CA PRO A 267 -4.67 11.04 -6.02
C PRO A 267 -4.52 10.47 -7.43
N LYS A 268 -4.19 11.27 -8.45
CA LYS A 268 -3.88 10.75 -9.79
C LYS A 268 -2.69 9.81 -9.77
N THR A 269 -1.72 10.08 -8.88
CA THR A 269 -0.53 9.26 -8.70
C THR A 269 -0.72 8.18 -7.64
N TRP A 270 -1.46 8.48 -6.55
CA TRP A 270 -1.43 7.68 -5.34
C TRP A 270 -2.76 7.10 -4.89
N GLN A 271 -3.86 7.27 -5.61
CA GLN A 271 -5.11 6.67 -5.15
C GLN A 271 -4.98 5.14 -5.00
N PRO A 272 -5.55 4.55 -3.94
CA PRO A 272 -5.59 3.10 -3.81
C PRO A 272 -6.27 2.45 -5.01
N MET A 273 -5.70 1.34 -5.49
CA MET A 273 -6.25 0.59 -6.62
C MET A 273 -7.10 -0.57 -6.12
N GLY A 274 -8.38 -0.58 -6.47
CA GLY A 274 -9.36 -1.59 -6.07
C GLY A 274 -10.64 -1.51 -6.89
N ARG A 275 -11.56 -2.44 -6.68
CA ARG A 275 -12.85 -2.50 -7.43
C ARG A 275 -13.81 -1.39 -7.03
N ALA A 276 -13.82 -1.01 -5.75
CA ALA A 276 -14.74 -0.07 -5.15
C ALA A 276 -13.94 0.90 -4.28
N VAL A 277 -13.43 1.95 -4.90
CA VAL A 277 -12.61 2.96 -4.22
C VAL A 277 -13.18 4.34 -4.52
N THR A 278 -13.41 5.11 -3.48
CA THR A 278 -13.76 6.52 -3.57
C THR A 278 -12.70 7.37 -2.86
N VAL A 279 -12.18 8.36 -3.57
CA VAL A 279 -11.28 9.36 -2.99
C VAL A 279 -12.09 10.58 -2.60
N VAL A 280 -12.02 10.97 -1.33
CA VAL A 280 -12.55 12.23 -0.82
C VAL A 280 -11.39 13.21 -0.68
N ARG A 281 -11.48 14.34 -1.36
CA ARG A 281 -10.47 15.40 -1.39
C ARG A 281 -11.11 16.78 -1.36
N PRO A 282 -10.40 17.80 -0.90
CA PRO A 282 -10.94 19.15 -0.95
C PRO A 282 -11.07 19.64 -2.39
N ASP A 283 -12.08 20.46 -2.64
CA ASP A 283 -12.18 21.25 -3.86
C ASP A 283 -11.29 22.49 -3.71
N LEU A 284 -10.04 22.37 -4.13
CA LEU A 284 -9.03 23.43 -4.08
C LEU A 284 -8.26 23.46 -5.39
N GLU A 285 -7.99 24.68 -5.89
CA GLU A 285 -7.16 24.89 -7.07
C GLU A 285 -5.67 24.62 -6.83
N CYS A 286 -5.23 24.57 -5.56
CA CYS A 286 -3.84 24.31 -5.25
C CYS A 286 -3.42 22.91 -5.73
N SER A 287 -2.27 22.84 -6.38
CA SER A 287 -1.65 21.60 -6.79
C SER A 287 -1.33 20.73 -5.58
N PRO A 288 -1.33 19.38 -5.74
CA PRO A 288 -0.80 18.53 -4.70
C PRO A 288 0.61 18.96 -4.33
N CYS A 289 0.82 19.32 -3.05
CA CYS A 289 2.06 19.96 -2.59
C CYS A 289 2.97 19.02 -1.81
N PHE A 290 2.47 17.82 -1.45
CA PHE A 290 3.25 16.86 -0.67
C PHE A 290 4.48 16.36 -1.43
N GLU A 291 4.32 16.09 -2.73
CA GLU A 291 5.37 15.58 -3.60
C GLU A 291 6.37 16.67 -4.02
N THR A 292 5.91 17.90 -4.17
CA THR A 292 6.73 19.01 -4.64
C THR A 292 7.48 19.72 -3.52
N GLY A 293 7.07 19.52 -2.26
CA GLY A 293 7.64 20.23 -1.11
C GLY A 293 7.31 21.72 -1.06
N THR A 294 6.52 22.22 -2.02
CA THR A 294 6.08 23.62 -2.11
C THR A 294 4.87 23.85 -1.22
N VAL A 295 5.04 23.73 0.09
CA VAL A 295 3.95 24.00 1.03
C VAL A 295 3.95 25.48 1.38
N GLY A 296 3.07 26.24 0.77
CA GLY A 296 2.76 27.61 1.16
C GLY A 296 1.81 27.73 2.36
N CYS A 297 1.32 26.60 2.90
CA CYS A 297 0.41 26.57 4.04
C CYS A 297 1.19 26.34 5.34
N GLU A 298 1.04 27.25 6.31
CA GLU A 298 1.54 27.03 7.67
C GLU A 298 0.78 25.89 8.35
N GLU A 299 -0.52 25.76 8.10
CA GLU A 299 -1.38 24.63 8.45
C GLU A 299 -1.87 23.92 7.19
N ILE A 300 -2.21 22.63 7.31
CA ILE A 300 -2.70 21.83 6.17
C ILE A 300 -4.19 22.15 5.95
N GLU A 301 -4.46 23.34 5.40
CA GLU A 301 -5.79 23.92 5.19
C GLU A 301 -6.72 23.00 4.38
N CYS A 302 -6.16 22.17 3.49
CA CYS A 302 -6.94 21.25 2.66
C CYS A 302 -7.81 20.30 3.50
N PHE A 303 -7.38 19.90 4.67
CA PHE A 303 -8.19 19.04 5.55
C PHE A 303 -9.34 19.78 6.23
N GLY A 304 -9.26 21.09 6.39
CA GLY A 304 -10.36 21.93 6.88
C GLY A 304 -11.54 22.02 5.91
N ARG A 305 -11.31 21.68 4.63
CA ARG A 305 -12.33 21.67 3.58
C ARG A 305 -12.86 20.28 3.21
N ILE A 306 -12.54 19.26 4.00
CA ILE A 306 -13.11 17.92 3.88
C ILE A 306 -14.05 17.71 5.06
N PHE A 307 -15.33 17.57 4.78
CA PHE A 307 -16.34 17.43 5.82
C PHE A 307 -16.64 15.96 6.11
N PRO A 308 -16.98 15.61 7.38
CA PRO A 308 -17.37 14.25 7.76
C PRO A 308 -18.53 13.70 6.93
N GLU A 309 -19.44 14.57 6.49
CA GLU A 309 -20.61 14.25 5.69
C GLU A 309 -20.21 13.73 4.30
N ASP A 310 -19.15 14.27 3.69
CA ASP A 310 -18.64 13.82 2.38
C ASP A 310 -18.07 12.41 2.48
N VAL A 311 -17.32 12.13 3.55
CA VAL A 311 -16.74 10.80 3.82
C VAL A 311 -17.84 9.79 4.14
N LEU A 312 -18.87 10.19 4.90
CA LEU A 312 -20.03 9.37 5.19
C LEU A 312 -20.82 9.03 3.92
N ALA A 313 -21.10 10.02 3.08
CA ALA A 313 -21.79 9.81 1.81
C ALA A 313 -21.01 8.87 0.90
N ALA A 314 -19.68 9.03 0.82
CA ALA A 314 -18.81 8.18 0.02
C ALA A 314 -18.85 6.71 0.48
N ILE A 315 -18.75 6.42 1.78
CA ILE A 315 -18.79 5.04 2.26
C ILE A 315 -20.18 4.44 2.11
N CYS A 316 -21.25 5.18 2.38
CA CYS A 316 -22.63 4.71 2.17
C CYS A 316 -22.88 4.35 0.71
N GLY A 317 -22.38 5.12 -0.25
CA GLY A 317 -22.47 4.82 -1.67
C GLY A 317 -21.74 3.55 -2.11
N LEU A 318 -20.73 3.11 -1.34
CA LEU A 318 -19.96 1.90 -1.64
C LEU A 318 -20.53 0.62 -0.98
N VAL A 319 -21.19 0.75 0.19
CA VAL A 319 -21.61 -0.40 1.03
C VAL A 319 -23.12 -0.42 1.31
N GLY A 320 -23.85 0.46 0.65
CA GLY A 320 -25.30 0.65 0.79
C GLY A 320 -26.16 -0.48 0.31
#